data_038ed5ff83cd321fae567b5a9e38f789
#
_entry.id   038ed5ff83cd321fae567b5a9e38f789
#
_cell.length_a   1.000
_cell.length_b   1.000
_cell.length_c   1.000
_cell.angle_alpha   90.00
_cell.angle_beta   90.00
_cell.angle_gamma   90.00
#
_symmetry.space_group_name_H-M   'P 1'
#
loop_
_entity.id
_entity.type
_entity.pdbx_description
1 polymer ?
#
loop_
_entity_poly.entity_id
_entity_poly.type
_entity_poly.pdbx_seq_one_letter_code
_entity_poly.pdbx_strand_id
1 'polypeptide(L)'
;MPSKLQTYMQMADEAQRQITGSYRGWTGFLTTAARLYKYPYAEQVMIHAQRPDATACAEYDFWNERMGRYVRRGSKGIALIDSSGERPRLRYVFDVSDTGGREFPKSRYLWEYREEHADAVSAMLESRYGVDGKGGLPDQLERIASQLAEEYWRDYKRDILAIVDDSFLYGYDEFNVGAAFQSAAAVSIAYSLMSRCGLEADDRFEHEDFLSIFDFNTPEAAAELGTAVSRINGEVLRQIEVTIKNYEREKLAERSHSHDRADLHQERGLPDSRPDAERNAGGRETPGQVRETAQELPSGAQ
;
A
#
# COMPACT_ATOMS: atom_id res chain seq x y z
N MET A 1 -10.93 35.79 14.03
CA MET A 1 -10.84 34.33 14.14
C MET A 1 -9.96 33.86 13.02
N PRO A 2 -9.05 32.87 13.26
CA PRO A 2 -8.24 32.32 12.19
C PRO A 2 -9.14 31.68 11.12
N SER A 3 -8.69 31.71 9.87
CA SER A 3 -9.38 31.01 8.80
C SER A 3 -9.29 29.48 9.03
N LYS A 4 -10.20 28.72 8.41
CA LYS A 4 -10.16 27.25 8.52
C LYS A 4 -8.80 26.67 8.08
N LEU A 5 -8.23 27.22 7.02
CA LEU A 5 -6.89 26.84 6.54
C LEU A 5 -5.82 27.12 7.62
N GLN A 6 -5.82 28.31 8.23
CA GLN A 6 -4.88 28.64 9.30
C GLN A 6 -5.00 27.68 10.50
N THR A 7 -6.20 27.28 10.86
CA THR A 7 -6.42 26.30 11.94
C THR A 7 -5.77 24.95 11.59
N TYR A 8 -5.89 24.48 10.34
CA TYR A 8 -5.25 23.21 9.94
C TYR A 8 -3.74 23.33 9.77
N MET A 9 -3.21 24.50 9.38
CA MET A 9 -1.76 24.75 9.38
C MET A 9 -1.20 24.67 10.81
N GLN A 10 -1.85 25.33 11.77
CA GLN A 10 -1.47 25.23 13.19
C GLN A 10 -1.56 23.80 13.73
N MET A 11 -2.58 23.03 13.30
CA MET A 11 -2.67 21.61 13.66
C MET A 11 -1.50 20.80 13.07
N ALA A 12 -1.06 21.07 11.84
CA ALA A 12 0.08 20.39 11.23
C ALA A 12 1.36 20.67 12.03
N ASP A 13 1.63 21.93 12.39
CA ASP A 13 2.79 22.34 13.18
C ASP A 13 2.78 21.70 14.56
N GLU A 14 1.63 21.63 15.21
CA GLU A 14 1.47 21.00 16.51
C GLU A 14 1.67 19.48 16.43
N ALA A 15 1.06 18.84 15.42
CA ALA A 15 1.21 17.42 15.18
C ALA A 15 2.69 17.04 14.94
N GLN A 16 3.41 17.82 14.13
CA GLN A 16 4.82 17.59 13.88
C GLN A 16 5.65 17.66 15.17
N ARG A 17 5.42 18.66 16.02
CA ARG A 17 6.08 18.74 17.32
C ARG A 17 5.76 17.55 18.24
N GLN A 18 4.50 17.08 18.23
CA GLN A 18 4.11 15.94 19.05
C GLN A 18 4.75 14.62 18.60
N ILE A 19 4.79 14.36 17.29
CA ILE A 19 5.40 13.13 16.75
C ILE A 19 6.90 13.08 16.96
N THR A 20 7.60 14.23 16.91
CA THR A 20 9.05 14.31 17.12
C THR A 20 9.43 14.55 18.57
N GLY A 21 8.48 14.72 19.48
CA GLY A 21 8.70 15.01 20.90
C GLY A 21 8.92 13.77 21.77
N SER A 22 8.70 12.55 21.26
CA SER A 22 8.87 11.33 22.03
C SER A 22 9.00 10.09 21.15
N TYR A 23 9.64 9.04 21.68
CA TYR A 23 9.74 7.73 21.06
C TYR A 23 8.36 7.20 20.61
N ARG A 24 7.37 7.20 21.51
CA ARG A 24 6.01 6.72 21.19
C ARG A 24 5.29 7.59 20.17
N GLY A 25 5.55 8.90 20.18
CA GLY A 25 5.02 9.81 19.14
C GLY A 25 5.56 9.44 17.77
N TRP A 26 6.88 9.25 17.68
CA TRP A 26 7.54 8.92 16.42
C TRP A 26 7.16 7.53 15.90
N THR A 27 7.28 6.48 16.70
CA THR A 27 6.93 5.11 16.28
C THR A 27 5.44 4.95 15.95
N GLY A 28 4.54 5.61 16.72
CA GLY A 28 3.12 5.68 16.39
C GLY A 28 2.84 6.37 15.05
N PHE A 29 3.55 7.45 14.75
CA PHE A 29 3.51 8.09 13.44
C PHE A 29 4.05 7.16 12.35
N LEU A 30 5.21 6.54 12.52
CA LEU A 30 5.81 5.61 11.55
C LEU A 30 4.85 4.46 11.19
N THR A 31 4.16 3.91 12.18
CA THR A 31 3.14 2.86 11.96
C THR A 31 1.99 3.35 11.08
N THR A 32 1.52 4.59 11.28
CA THR A 32 0.48 5.20 10.43
C THR A 32 1.02 5.49 9.02
N ALA A 33 2.23 6.09 8.94
CA ALA A 33 2.88 6.44 7.68
C ALA A 33 3.16 5.20 6.82
N ALA A 34 3.55 4.08 7.44
CA ALA A 34 3.77 2.80 6.78
C ALA A 34 2.53 2.27 6.06
N ARG A 35 1.34 2.43 6.64
CA ARG A 35 0.06 2.10 5.97
C ARG A 35 -0.26 3.06 4.83
N LEU A 36 0.14 4.34 5.01
CA LEU A 36 -0.16 5.45 4.10
C LEU A 36 1.05 5.86 3.24
N TYR A 37 1.98 4.94 2.98
CA TYR A 37 3.25 5.17 2.29
C TYR A 37 3.11 5.79 0.87
N LYS A 38 1.90 5.85 0.32
CA LYS A 38 1.61 6.52 -0.96
C LYS A 38 1.40 8.03 -0.83
N TYR A 39 1.24 8.52 0.39
CA TYR A 39 1.11 9.94 0.71
C TYR A 39 2.49 10.53 1.03
N PRO A 40 2.75 11.79 0.68
CA PRO A 40 3.96 12.49 1.12
C PRO A 40 3.92 12.77 2.63
N TYR A 41 5.09 12.99 3.23
CA TYR A 41 5.25 13.18 4.67
C TYR A 41 4.26 14.16 5.29
N ALA A 42 4.15 15.38 4.73
CA ALA A 42 3.26 16.41 5.27
C ALA A 42 1.79 15.95 5.34
N GLU A 43 1.34 15.16 4.36
CA GLU A 43 -0.01 14.61 4.35
C GLU A 43 -0.15 13.43 5.32
N GLN A 44 0.89 12.60 5.47
CA GLN A 44 0.93 11.54 6.48
C GLN A 44 0.81 12.11 7.90
N VAL A 45 1.51 13.22 8.20
CA VAL A 45 1.39 13.96 9.47
C VAL A 45 -0.05 14.42 9.69
N MET A 46 -0.67 15.03 8.68
CA MET A 46 -2.05 15.51 8.77
C MET A 46 -3.07 14.39 8.95
N ILE A 47 -2.86 13.25 8.30
CA ILE A 47 -3.74 12.08 8.48
C ILE A 47 -3.54 11.51 9.88
N HIS A 48 -2.30 11.32 10.32
CA HIS A 48 -1.99 10.80 11.65
C HIS A 48 -2.61 11.65 12.75
N ALA A 49 -2.47 12.98 12.66
CA ALA A 49 -3.03 13.91 13.65
C ALA A 49 -4.55 13.84 13.78
N GLN A 50 -5.26 13.55 12.70
CA GLN A 50 -6.73 13.50 12.67
C GLN A 50 -7.27 12.08 12.84
N ARG A 51 -6.50 11.08 12.40
CA ARG A 51 -6.91 9.67 12.39
C ARG A 51 -5.71 8.74 12.37
N PRO A 52 -5.08 8.48 13.53
CA PRO A 52 -3.87 7.64 13.61
C PRO A 52 -4.11 6.17 13.22
N ASP A 53 -5.35 5.69 13.27
CA ASP A 53 -5.77 4.35 12.87
C ASP A 53 -6.15 4.22 11.38
N ALA A 54 -6.03 5.28 10.58
CA ALA A 54 -6.33 5.24 9.15
C ALA A 54 -5.55 4.14 8.41
N THR A 55 -6.23 3.46 7.50
CA THR A 55 -5.68 2.31 6.75
C THR A 55 -5.57 2.55 5.26
N ALA A 56 -6.59 3.16 4.65
CA ALA A 56 -6.62 3.48 3.22
C ALA A 56 -7.48 4.71 2.99
N CYS A 57 -6.84 5.82 2.70
CA CYS A 57 -7.50 7.09 2.47
C CYS A 57 -7.58 7.40 0.97
N ALA A 58 -8.69 8.01 0.55
CA ALA A 58 -8.84 8.57 -0.79
C ALA A 58 -9.92 9.67 -0.79
N GLU A 59 -9.92 10.47 -1.85
CA GLU A 59 -10.93 11.49 -2.07
C GLU A 59 -12.32 10.89 -2.32
N TYR A 60 -13.36 11.69 -2.11
CA TYR A 60 -14.76 11.28 -2.25
C TYR A 60 -15.04 10.68 -3.63
N ASP A 61 -14.59 11.35 -4.70
CA ASP A 61 -14.85 10.92 -6.08
C ASP A 61 -14.13 9.59 -6.40
N PHE A 62 -12.95 9.36 -5.83
CA PHE A 62 -12.26 8.07 -5.97
C PHE A 62 -13.08 6.92 -5.37
N TRP A 63 -13.62 7.12 -4.17
CA TRP A 63 -14.46 6.10 -3.54
C TRP A 63 -15.72 5.83 -4.36
N ASN A 64 -16.38 6.88 -4.83
CA ASN A 64 -17.65 6.77 -5.54
C ASN A 64 -17.47 6.21 -6.97
N GLU A 65 -16.58 6.81 -7.76
CA GLU A 65 -16.46 6.52 -9.19
C GLU A 65 -15.57 5.31 -9.48
N ARG A 66 -14.45 5.18 -8.75
CA ARG A 66 -13.47 4.11 -9.01
C ARG A 66 -13.75 2.85 -8.21
N MET A 67 -14.24 3.01 -6.99
CA MET A 67 -14.42 1.90 -6.06
C MET A 67 -15.87 1.43 -5.96
N GLY A 68 -16.84 2.19 -6.49
CA GLY A 68 -18.26 1.90 -6.36
C GLY A 68 -18.72 1.88 -4.89
N ARG A 69 -18.09 2.74 -4.06
CA ARG A 69 -18.39 2.87 -2.64
C ARG A 69 -18.82 4.30 -2.35
N TYR A 70 -19.71 4.47 -1.41
CA TYR A 70 -20.14 5.79 -0.94
C TYR A 70 -19.56 6.10 0.43
N VAL A 71 -19.22 7.36 0.67
CA VAL A 71 -18.86 7.85 1.99
C VAL A 71 -20.15 7.94 2.83
N ARG A 72 -20.13 7.33 4.01
CA ARG A 72 -21.30 7.30 4.91
C ARG A 72 -21.68 8.69 5.37
N ARG A 73 -22.97 8.96 5.47
CA ARG A 73 -23.49 10.24 5.97
C ARG A 73 -22.99 10.47 7.39
N GLY A 74 -22.43 11.67 7.63
CA GLY A 74 -21.87 12.05 8.92
C GLY A 74 -20.40 11.74 9.12
N SER A 75 -19.74 11.03 8.17
CA SER A 75 -18.29 10.84 8.21
C SER A 75 -17.58 12.18 8.11
N LYS A 76 -16.54 12.35 8.92
CA LYS A 76 -15.69 13.55 8.88
C LYS A 76 -14.53 13.31 7.93
N GLY A 77 -14.42 14.13 6.89
CA GLY A 77 -13.26 14.10 6.01
C GLY A 77 -11.99 14.54 6.75
N ILE A 78 -10.90 13.84 6.51
CA ILE A 78 -9.56 14.18 6.96
C ILE A 78 -9.07 15.32 6.06
N ALA A 79 -8.78 16.48 6.64
CA ALA A 79 -8.33 17.64 5.89
C ALA A 79 -6.84 17.55 5.59
N LEU A 80 -6.49 17.76 4.33
CA LEU A 80 -5.12 17.87 3.85
C LEU A 80 -4.90 19.27 3.28
N ILE A 81 -3.65 19.75 3.34
CA ILE A 81 -3.25 21.03 2.77
C ILE A 81 -2.69 20.75 1.37
N ASP A 82 -3.40 21.21 0.36
CA ASP A 82 -2.95 21.16 -1.04
C ASP A 82 -2.24 22.46 -1.39
N SER A 83 -0.94 22.38 -1.59
CA SER A 83 -0.07 23.51 -1.98
C SER A 83 0.33 23.47 -3.46
N SER A 84 -0.32 22.66 -4.29
CA SER A 84 0.00 22.52 -5.72
C SER A 84 -0.42 23.73 -6.57
N GLY A 85 -1.32 24.57 -6.06
CA GLY A 85 -1.81 25.78 -6.73
C GLY A 85 -1.12 27.06 -6.26
N GLU A 86 -1.51 28.22 -6.83
CA GLU A 86 -0.98 29.53 -6.44
C GLU A 86 -1.22 29.88 -4.96
N ARG A 87 -2.26 29.33 -4.36
CA ARG A 87 -2.60 29.50 -2.95
C ARG A 87 -2.94 28.15 -2.32
N PRO A 88 -2.42 27.89 -1.10
CA PRO A 88 -2.79 26.68 -0.36
C PRO A 88 -4.31 26.61 -0.14
N ARG A 89 -4.86 25.42 -0.31
CA ARG A 89 -6.28 25.12 -0.09
C ARG A 89 -6.45 23.82 0.67
N LEU A 90 -7.63 23.61 1.25
CA LEU A 90 -7.96 22.33 1.88
C LEU A 90 -8.59 21.40 0.84
N ARG A 91 -8.12 20.15 0.84
CA ARG A 91 -8.78 19.01 0.22
C ARG A 91 -9.11 17.98 1.30
N TYR A 92 -10.03 17.08 1.01
CA TYR A 92 -10.50 16.12 2.00
C TYR A 92 -10.38 14.70 1.48
N VAL A 93 -9.87 13.82 2.33
CA VAL A 93 -9.85 12.38 2.09
C VAL A 93 -10.67 11.67 3.15
N PHE A 94 -11.13 10.46 2.84
CA PHE A 94 -11.91 9.60 3.72
C PHE A 94 -11.23 8.24 3.81
N ASP A 95 -11.14 7.69 5.01
CA ASP A 95 -10.64 6.35 5.21
C ASP A 95 -11.67 5.31 4.72
N VAL A 96 -11.20 4.15 4.29
CA VAL A 96 -12.06 3.05 3.84
C VAL A 96 -13.12 2.66 4.87
N SER A 97 -12.82 2.79 6.15
CA SER A 97 -13.75 2.51 7.25
C SER A 97 -14.92 3.50 7.33
N ASP A 98 -14.81 4.69 6.70
CA ASP A 98 -15.89 5.66 6.56
C ASP A 98 -16.80 5.37 5.36
N THR A 99 -16.47 4.37 4.56
CA THR A 99 -17.21 4.05 3.34
C THR A 99 -18.13 2.84 3.50
N GLY A 100 -19.16 2.79 2.68
CA GLY A 100 -20.11 1.68 2.57
C GLY A 100 -20.37 1.31 1.12
N GLY A 101 -21.24 0.32 0.87
CA GLY A 101 -21.59 -0.16 -0.46
C GLY A 101 -20.91 -1.48 -0.80
N ARG A 102 -20.43 -1.60 -2.05
CA ARG A 102 -19.79 -2.83 -2.53
C ARG A 102 -18.68 -3.28 -1.60
N GLU A 103 -18.52 -4.59 -1.43
CA GLU A 103 -17.43 -5.16 -0.66
C GLU A 103 -16.08 -4.61 -1.14
N PHE A 104 -15.25 -4.16 -0.18
CA PHE A 104 -13.93 -3.65 -0.51
C PHE A 104 -12.99 -4.83 -0.75
N PRO A 105 -12.48 -5.02 -1.97
CA PRO A 105 -11.58 -6.13 -2.25
C PRO A 105 -10.20 -5.84 -1.66
N LYS A 106 -10.04 -6.16 -0.37
CA LYS A 106 -8.81 -5.90 0.41
C LYS A 106 -7.57 -6.40 -0.32
N SER A 107 -7.58 -7.63 -0.80
CA SER A 107 -6.44 -8.24 -1.52
C SER A 107 -6.01 -7.48 -2.78
N ARG A 108 -6.92 -6.73 -3.41
CA ARG A 108 -6.61 -5.94 -4.61
C ARG A 108 -5.99 -4.58 -4.30
N TYR A 109 -6.38 -3.97 -3.17
CA TYR A 109 -6.00 -2.58 -2.84
C TYR A 109 -5.12 -2.48 -1.60
N LEU A 110 -5.30 -3.40 -0.63
CA LEU A 110 -4.52 -3.51 0.58
C LEU A 110 -3.79 -4.85 0.54
N TRP A 111 -2.54 -4.84 0.17
CA TRP A 111 -1.72 -6.04 0.20
C TRP A 111 -1.32 -6.40 1.64
N GLU A 112 -1.13 -7.68 1.88
CA GLU A 112 -0.60 -8.23 3.13
C GLU A 112 0.62 -9.10 2.78
N TYR A 113 1.71 -8.90 3.51
CA TYR A 113 2.85 -9.82 3.44
C TYR A 113 2.49 -11.09 4.21
N ARG A 114 2.86 -12.24 3.65
CA ARG A 114 2.75 -13.56 4.27
C ARG A 114 4.02 -14.32 3.99
N GLU A 115 4.28 -15.36 4.80
CA GLU A 115 5.47 -16.21 4.65
C GLU A 115 5.63 -16.78 3.22
N GLU A 116 4.53 -17.10 2.56
CA GLU A 116 4.56 -17.59 1.17
C GLU A 116 5.12 -16.58 0.16
N HIS A 117 5.23 -15.29 0.52
CA HIS A 117 5.80 -14.24 -0.32
C HIS A 117 7.30 -14.01 -0.06
N ALA A 118 7.87 -14.67 0.98
CA ALA A 118 9.21 -14.38 1.48
C ALA A 118 10.28 -14.48 0.39
N ASP A 119 10.31 -15.60 -0.33
CA ASP A 119 11.31 -15.84 -1.37
C ASP A 119 11.19 -14.83 -2.52
N ALA A 120 9.97 -14.55 -2.99
CA ALA A 120 9.73 -13.61 -4.08
C ALA A 120 10.10 -12.17 -3.69
N VAL A 121 9.75 -11.76 -2.48
CA VAL A 121 10.07 -10.42 -1.96
C VAL A 121 11.58 -10.30 -1.73
N SER A 122 12.22 -11.28 -1.09
CA SER A 122 13.66 -11.26 -0.84
C SER A 122 14.46 -11.22 -2.14
N ALA A 123 14.11 -12.04 -3.13
CA ALA A 123 14.76 -12.04 -4.45
C ALA A 123 14.60 -10.71 -5.19
N MET A 124 13.43 -10.09 -5.12
CA MET A 124 13.20 -8.77 -5.71
C MET A 124 14.07 -7.70 -5.03
N LEU A 125 14.12 -7.72 -3.69
CA LEU A 125 14.94 -6.77 -2.91
C LEU A 125 16.44 -6.95 -3.22
N GLU A 126 16.93 -8.18 -3.31
CA GLU A 126 18.31 -8.47 -3.71
C GLU A 126 18.61 -7.97 -5.13
N SER A 127 17.72 -8.25 -6.07
CA SER A 127 17.87 -7.79 -7.46
C SER A 127 17.89 -6.27 -7.58
N ARG A 128 17.11 -5.56 -6.75
CA ARG A 128 16.94 -4.11 -6.84
C ARG A 128 18.01 -3.32 -6.08
N TYR A 129 18.37 -3.79 -4.89
CA TYR A 129 19.24 -3.08 -3.96
C TYR A 129 20.60 -3.76 -3.75
N GLY A 130 20.81 -4.95 -4.30
CA GLY A 130 22.08 -5.69 -4.16
C GLY A 130 22.28 -6.29 -2.76
N VAL A 131 21.25 -6.31 -1.91
CA VAL A 131 21.30 -6.81 -0.53
C VAL A 131 20.69 -8.20 -0.46
N ASP A 132 21.52 -9.21 -0.17
CA ASP A 132 21.08 -10.61 -0.08
C ASP A 132 20.09 -10.86 1.07
N GLY A 133 19.33 -11.95 0.98
CA GLY A 133 18.33 -12.34 1.98
C GLY A 133 18.89 -13.07 3.21
N LYS A 134 20.22 -13.06 3.46
CA LYS A 134 20.81 -13.72 4.62
C LYS A 134 20.28 -13.11 5.91
N GLY A 135 19.92 -13.95 6.87
CA GLY A 135 19.32 -13.53 8.14
C GLY A 135 17.80 -13.34 8.08
N GLY A 136 17.19 -13.50 6.88
CA GLY A 136 15.76 -13.32 6.67
C GLY A 136 15.36 -11.92 6.28
N LEU A 137 14.06 -11.72 6.02
CA LEU A 137 13.53 -10.45 5.54
C LEU A 137 13.79 -9.27 6.49
N PRO A 138 13.65 -9.38 7.84
CA PRO A 138 13.97 -8.28 8.75
C PRO A 138 15.39 -7.76 8.58
N ASP A 139 16.39 -8.64 8.60
CA ASP A 139 17.81 -8.27 8.44
C ASP A 139 18.09 -7.65 7.06
N GLN A 140 17.43 -8.15 6.03
CA GLN A 140 17.54 -7.60 4.67
C GLN A 140 16.98 -6.17 4.62
N LEU A 141 15.81 -5.92 5.24
CA LEU A 141 15.20 -4.60 5.29
C LEU A 141 16.04 -3.58 6.07
N GLU A 142 16.67 -3.97 7.19
CA GLU A 142 17.58 -3.11 7.94
C GLU A 142 18.81 -2.70 7.11
N ARG A 143 19.42 -3.64 6.43
CA ARG A 143 20.58 -3.35 5.56
C ARG A 143 20.21 -2.44 4.39
N ILE A 144 19.03 -2.65 3.79
CA ILE A 144 18.50 -1.78 2.74
C ILE A 144 18.20 -0.39 3.30
N ALA A 145 17.60 -0.29 4.48
CA ALA A 145 17.30 0.98 5.12
C ALA A 145 18.59 1.79 5.39
N SER A 146 19.63 1.13 5.89
CA SER A 146 20.93 1.75 6.13
C SER A 146 21.59 2.24 4.83
N GLN A 147 21.58 1.41 3.78
CA GLN A 147 22.11 1.79 2.47
C GLN A 147 21.37 3.00 1.88
N LEU A 148 20.05 2.98 1.90
CA LEU A 148 19.24 4.05 1.31
C LEU A 148 19.31 5.35 2.13
N ALA A 149 19.48 5.28 3.46
CA ALA A 149 19.73 6.43 4.29
C ALA A 149 21.09 7.09 3.97
N GLU A 150 22.15 6.29 3.73
CA GLU A 150 23.45 6.77 3.30
C GLU A 150 23.39 7.39 1.90
N GLU A 151 22.68 6.76 0.96
CA GLU A 151 22.48 7.29 -0.39
C GLU A 151 21.74 8.63 -0.35
N TYR A 152 20.66 8.73 0.44
CA TYR A 152 19.92 9.97 0.60
C TYR A 152 20.80 11.08 1.19
N TRP A 153 21.57 10.79 2.25
CA TRP A 153 22.53 11.76 2.80
C TRP A 153 23.51 12.25 1.74
N ARG A 154 24.12 11.37 0.97
CA ARG A 154 25.08 11.74 -0.09
C ARG A 154 24.48 12.69 -1.11
N ASP A 155 23.20 12.47 -1.46
CA ASP A 155 22.53 13.24 -2.49
C ASP A 155 21.98 14.59 -1.97
N TYR A 156 21.51 14.64 -0.71
CA TYR A 156 20.79 15.78 -0.12
C TYR A 156 21.51 16.47 1.03
N LYS A 157 22.74 16.11 1.36
CA LYS A 157 23.46 16.64 2.53
C LYS A 157 23.54 18.17 2.59
N ARG A 158 23.58 18.85 1.45
CA ARG A 158 23.64 20.32 1.41
C ARG A 158 22.34 20.95 1.93
N ASP A 159 21.22 20.36 1.52
CA ASP A 159 19.91 20.84 1.93
C ASP A 159 19.69 20.54 3.43
N ILE A 160 20.13 19.36 3.90
CA ILE A 160 20.06 18.98 5.31
C ILE A 160 20.93 19.89 6.17
N LEU A 161 22.17 20.13 5.76
CA LEU A 161 23.09 21.03 6.50
C LEU A 161 22.56 22.46 6.58
N ALA A 162 21.81 22.93 5.58
CA ALA A 162 21.27 24.29 5.55
C ALA A 162 20.11 24.51 6.55
N ILE A 163 19.53 23.45 7.11
CA ILE A 163 18.34 23.55 8.00
C ILE A 163 18.60 23.08 9.43
N VAL A 164 19.80 22.60 9.75
CA VAL A 164 20.11 22.10 11.10
C VAL A 164 20.62 23.17 12.06
N ASP A 165 20.86 24.41 11.58
CA ASP A 165 21.50 25.45 12.37
C ASP A 165 20.79 25.84 13.69
N ASP A 166 19.45 25.67 13.73
CA ASP A 166 18.63 25.95 14.91
C ASP A 166 18.26 24.68 15.70
N SER A 167 18.77 23.52 15.30
CA SER A 167 18.53 22.23 15.95
C SER A 167 19.60 21.89 17.00
N PHE A 168 19.47 20.76 17.69
CA PHE A 168 20.51 20.24 18.57
C PHE A 168 21.80 19.84 17.83
N LEU A 169 21.73 19.76 16.49
CA LEU A 169 22.90 19.53 15.63
C LEU A 169 23.70 20.81 15.33
N TYR A 170 23.28 21.97 15.86
CA TYR A 170 24.01 23.24 15.70
C TYR A 170 25.47 23.11 16.16
N GLY A 171 26.36 23.54 15.29
CA GLY A 171 27.80 23.49 15.58
C GLY A 171 28.46 22.12 15.39
N TYR A 172 27.73 21.09 15.00
CA TYR A 172 28.32 19.82 14.58
C TYR A 172 28.91 19.94 13.19
N ASP A 173 30.01 19.22 12.94
CA ASP A 173 30.56 19.12 11.60
C ASP A 173 29.72 18.24 10.67
N GLU A 174 30.01 18.32 9.38
CA GLU A 174 29.30 17.54 8.35
C GLU A 174 29.28 16.03 8.64
N PHE A 175 30.38 15.51 9.21
CA PHE A 175 30.48 14.08 9.52
C PHE A 175 29.49 13.67 10.63
N ASN A 176 29.47 14.45 11.73
CA ASN A 176 28.58 14.16 12.86
C ASN A 176 27.10 14.38 12.53
N VAL A 177 26.77 15.44 11.76
CA VAL A 177 25.41 15.64 11.24
C VAL A 177 25.00 14.47 10.35
N GLY A 178 25.91 14.01 9.46
CA GLY A 178 25.66 12.87 8.58
C GLY A 178 25.43 11.58 9.34
N ALA A 179 26.23 11.31 10.38
CA ALA A 179 26.06 10.12 11.22
C ALA A 179 24.70 10.14 11.96
N ALA A 180 24.31 11.29 12.53
CA ALA A 180 23.01 11.45 13.19
C ALA A 180 21.84 11.26 12.20
N PHE A 181 21.92 11.86 11.00
CA PHE A 181 20.89 11.72 9.98
C PHE A 181 20.75 10.28 9.52
N GLN A 182 21.85 9.61 9.16
CA GLN A 182 21.84 8.24 8.68
C GLN A 182 21.29 7.28 9.74
N SER A 183 21.68 7.45 11.00
CA SER A 183 21.15 6.66 12.12
C SER A 183 19.64 6.86 12.27
N ALA A 184 19.17 8.11 12.36
CA ALA A 184 17.75 8.44 12.53
C ALA A 184 16.89 7.97 11.34
N ALA A 185 17.39 8.15 10.10
CA ALA A 185 16.70 7.73 8.90
C ALA A 185 16.64 6.20 8.78
N ALA A 186 17.78 5.52 8.96
CA ALA A 186 17.86 4.06 8.80
C ALA A 186 16.91 3.33 9.75
N VAL A 187 16.92 3.65 11.04
CA VAL A 187 16.02 3.02 12.03
C VAL A 187 14.56 3.31 11.71
N SER A 188 14.23 4.54 11.32
CA SER A 188 12.85 4.94 10.98
C SER A 188 12.32 4.23 9.72
N ILE A 189 13.18 4.08 8.71
CA ILE A 189 12.85 3.36 7.47
C ILE A 189 12.65 1.88 7.80
N ALA A 190 13.60 1.24 8.47
CA ALA A 190 13.52 -0.19 8.81
C ALA A 190 12.28 -0.50 9.64
N TYR A 191 12.01 0.27 10.69
CA TYR A 191 10.82 0.15 11.52
C TYR A 191 9.52 0.24 10.68
N SER A 192 9.43 1.23 9.79
CA SER A 192 8.26 1.43 8.95
C SER A 192 8.07 0.28 7.95
N LEU A 193 9.13 -0.20 7.31
CA LEU A 193 9.08 -1.31 6.36
C LEU A 193 8.61 -2.59 7.05
N MET A 194 9.16 -2.90 8.22
CA MET A 194 8.77 -4.06 9.02
C MET A 194 7.32 -3.94 9.51
N SER A 195 6.94 -2.80 10.08
CA SER A 195 5.58 -2.53 10.53
C SER A 195 4.56 -2.73 9.39
N ARG A 196 4.88 -2.28 8.16
CA ARG A 196 3.98 -2.45 7.00
C ARG A 196 3.89 -3.90 6.53
N CYS A 197 4.97 -4.67 6.68
CA CYS A 197 4.99 -6.09 6.36
C CYS A 197 4.40 -6.97 7.48
N GLY A 198 3.98 -6.40 8.61
CA GLY A 198 3.45 -7.17 9.76
C GLY A 198 4.54 -7.98 10.46
N LEU A 199 5.79 -7.54 10.37
CA LEU A 199 6.91 -8.09 11.11
C LEU A 199 6.98 -7.41 12.49
N GLU A 200 7.49 -8.13 13.50
CA GLU A 200 7.56 -7.66 14.90
C GLU A 200 8.64 -6.56 15.06
N ALA A 201 8.32 -5.34 14.60
CA ALA A 201 9.24 -4.21 14.65
C ALA A 201 9.53 -3.78 16.10
N ASP A 202 8.51 -3.78 16.97
CA ASP A 202 8.65 -3.38 18.39
C ASP A 202 9.57 -4.31 19.19
N ASP A 203 9.70 -5.57 18.79
CA ASP A 203 10.59 -6.53 19.45
C ASP A 203 12.05 -6.40 18.97
N ARG A 204 12.26 -5.65 17.89
CA ARG A 204 13.56 -5.53 17.24
C ARG A 204 14.25 -4.20 17.48
N PHE A 205 13.50 -3.16 17.77
CA PHE A 205 14.01 -1.82 18.02
C PHE A 205 13.65 -1.34 19.41
N GLU A 206 14.66 -0.82 20.12
CA GLU A 206 14.50 -0.24 21.42
C GLU A 206 14.46 1.31 21.34
N HIS A 207 14.08 1.96 22.43
CA HIS A 207 14.04 3.42 22.52
C HIS A 207 15.39 4.06 22.16
N GLU A 208 16.47 3.41 22.55
CA GLU A 208 17.84 3.86 22.35
C GLU A 208 18.22 3.99 20.88
N ASP A 209 17.66 3.14 20.02
CA ASP A 209 17.91 3.16 18.58
C ASP A 209 17.37 4.44 17.91
N PHE A 210 16.38 5.07 18.53
CA PHE A 210 15.71 6.26 18.02
C PHE A 210 16.25 7.57 18.59
N LEU A 211 17.28 7.58 19.43
CA LEU A 211 17.75 8.79 20.10
C LEU A 211 18.19 9.89 19.12
N SER A 212 18.83 9.52 18.01
CA SER A 212 19.29 10.48 17.00
C SER A 212 18.16 11.29 16.35
N ILE A 213 16.90 10.83 16.42
CA ILE A 213 15.75 11.55 15.88
C ILE A 213 15.51 12.86 16.62
N PHE A 214 15.75 12.86 17.94
CA PHE A 214 15.51 14.01 18.80
C PHE A 214 16.51 15.14 18.60
N ASP A 215 17.60 14.88 17.87
CA ASP A 215 18.54 15.92 17.45
C ASP A 215 17.96 16.80 16.33
N PHE A 216 16.99 16.29 15.56
CA PHE A 216 16.26 17.02 14.52
C PHE A 216 15.03 17.73 15.11
N ASN A 217 15.22 18.53 16.14
CA ASN A 217 14.16 19.07 17.00
C ASN A 217 13.55 20.40 16.53
N THR A 218 13.90 20.89 15.34
CA THR A 218 13.21 22.01 14.71
C THR A 218 12.14 21.51 13.71
N PRO A 219 11.11 22.30 13.41
CA PRO A 219 10.11 21.92 12.42
C PRO A 219 10.70 21.59 11.06
N GLU A 220 11.69 22.35 10.61
CA GLU A 220 12.35 22.19 9.31
C GLU A 220 13.21 20.94 9.28
N ALA A 221 14.05 20.72 10.31
CA ALA A 221 14.91 19.54 10.39
C ALA A 221 14.09 18.25 10.53
N ALA A 222 13.03 18.27 11.35
CA ALA A 222 12.11 17.15 11.50
C ALA A 222 11.32 16.85 10.20
N ALA A 223 10.93 17.89 9.45
CA ALA A 223 10.25 17.73 8.18
C ALA A 223 11.16 17.13 7.10
N GLU A 224 12.43 17.49 7.07
CA GLU A 224 13.40 16.91 6.14
C GLU A 224 13.66 15.44 6.45
N LEU A 225 13.93 15.10 7.72
CA LEU A 225 14.09 13.71 8.15
C LEU A 225 12.84 12.88 7.79
N GLY A 226 11.65 13.39 8.12
CA GLY A 226 10.39 12.69 7.83
C GLY A 226 10.12 12.55 6.32
N THR A 227 10.52 13.54 5.53
CA THR A 227 10.41 13.51 4.06
C THR A 227 11.33 12.45 3.46
N ALA A 228 12.57 12.36 3.95
CA ALA A 228 13.50 11.31 3.54
C ALA A 228 12.94 9.91 3.85
N VAL A 229 12.49 9.69 5.08
CA VAL A 229 11.89 8.42 5.52
C VAL A 229 10.66 8.07 4.67
N SER A 230 9.74 9.02 4.48
CA SER A 230 8.52 8.81 3.69
C SER A 230 8.81 8.48 2.23
N ARG A 231 9.77 9.16 1.61
CA ARG A 231 10.15 8.97 0.21
C ARG A 231 10.75 7.58 0.00
N ILE A 232 11.70 7.19 0.84
CA ILE A 232 12.37 5.89 0.76
C ILE A 232 11.36 4.76 1.02
N ASN A 233 10.55 4.86 2.09
CA ASN A 233 9.50 3.89 2.38
C ASN A 233 8.50 3.77 1.22
N GLY A 234 8.10 4.89 0.63
CA GLY A 234 7.21 4.92 -0.52
C GLY A 234 7.76 4.17 -1.72
N GLU A 235 9.07 4.24 -1.96
CA GLU A 235 9.74 3.51 -3.04
C GLU A 235 9.79 2.00 -2.74
N VAL A 236 10.36 1.60 -1.61
CA VAL A 236 10.54 0.20 -1.25
C VAL A 236 9.20 -0.54 -1.13
N LEU A 237 8.23 0.06 -0.43
CA LEU A 237 6.91 -0.57 -0.23
C LEU A 237 6.10 -0.70 -1.51
N ARG A 238 6.27 0.20 -2.49
CA ARG A 238 5.65 0.00 -3.82
C ARG A 238 6.23 -1.20 -4.57
N GLN A 239 7.53 -1.44 -4.45
CA GLN A 239 8.15 -2.63 -5.06
C GLN A 239 7.65 -3.92 -4.39
N ILE A 240 7.60 -3.94 -3.07
CA ILE A 240 7.03 -5.06 -2.31
C ILE A 240 5.56 -5.28 -2.69
N GLU A 241 4.74 -4.22 -2.75
CA GLU A 241 3.34 -4.30 -3.18
C GLU A 241 3.19 -4.95 -4.56
N VAL A 242 4.01 -4.50 -5.53
CA VAL A 242 3.96 -5.04 -6.91
C VAL A 242 4.35 -6.50 -6.95
N THR A 243 5.40 -6.88 -6.21
CA THR A 243 5.88 -8.26 -6.14
C THR A 243 4.82 -9.19 -5.54
N ILE A 244 4.22 -8.82 -4.42
CA ILE A 244 3.16 -9.60 -3.77
C ILE A 244 1.96 -9.74 -4.70
N LYS A 245 1.52 -8.65 -5.34
CA LYS A 245 0.37 -8.70 -6.27
C LYS A 245 0.63 -9.55 -7.51
N ASN A 246 1.86 -9.58 -8.01
CA ASN A 246 2.23 -10.45 -9.13
C ASN A 246 2.22 -11.92 -8.69
N TYR A 247 2.83 -12.25 -7.56
CA TYR A 247 2.82 -13.58 -6.98
C TYR A 247 1.37 -14.12 -6.79
N GLU A 248 0.51 -13.33 -6.18
CA GLU A 248 -0.90 -13.70 -5.97
C GLU A 248 -1.64 -13.92 -7.31
N ARG A 249 -1.34 -13.13 -8.33
CA ARG A 249 -1.95 -13.26 -9.67
C ARG A 249 -1.50 -14.55 -10.37
N GLU A 250 -0.20 -14.86 -10.32
CA GLU A 250 0.37 -16.07 -10.89
C GLU A 250 -0.20 -17.32 -10.23
N LYS A 251 -0.26 -17.30 -8.91
CA LYS A 251 -0.84 -18.41 -8.11
C LYS A 251 -2.33 -18.63 -8.43
N LEU A 252 -3.09 -17.57 -8.68
CA LEU A 252 -4.49 -17.68 -9.07
C LEU A 252 -4.63 -18.27 -10.48
N ALA A 253 -3.77 -17.88 -11.42
CA ALA A 253 -3.75 -18.42 -12.78
C ALA A 253 -3.40 -19.91 -12.79
N GLU A 254 -2.42 -20.35 -12.01
CA GLU A 254 -2.06 -21.76 -11.86
C GLU A 254 -3.21 -22.61 -11.30
N ARG A 255 -3.92 -22.12 -10.30
CA ARG A 255 -5.12 -22.77 -9.74
C ARG A 255 -6.23 -22.93 -10.76
N SER A 256 -6.47 -21.91 -11.59
CA SER A 256 -7.47 -21.98 -12.67
C SER A 256 -7.11 -23.03 -13.71
N HIS A 257 -5.84 -23.07 -14.14
CA HIS A 257 -5.38 -24.06 -15.12
C HIS A 257 -5.37 -25.50 -14.57
N SER A 258 -5.14 -25.68 -13.28
CA SER A 258 -5.21 -27.00 -12.65
C SER A 258 -6.65 -27.50 -12.52
N HIS A 259 -7.60 -26.60 -12.29
CA HIS A 259 -9.03 -26.93 -12.22
C HIS A 259 -9.58 -27.34 -13.60
N ASP A 260 -9.27 -26.57 -14.65
CA ASP A 260 -9.64 -26.89 -16.03
C ASP A 260 -9.06 -28.24 -16.50
N ARG A 261 -7.85 -28.60 -16.07
CA ARG A 261 -7.25 -29.91 -16.36
C ARG A 261 -7.96 -31.05 -15.61
N ALA A 262 -8.37 -30.83 -14.37
CA ALA A 262 -9.09 -31.85 -13.58
C ALA A 262 -10.46 -32.14 -14.18
N ASP A 263 -11.20 -31.10 -14.62
CA ASP A 263 -12.51 -31.26 -15.26
C ASP A 263 -12.40 -32.00 -16.59
N LEU A 264 -11.39 -31.70 -17.42
CA LEU A 264 -11.12 -32.42 -18.68
C LEU A 264 -10.78 -33.91 -18.47
N HIS A 265 -10.17 -34.28 -17.33
CA HIS A 265 -9.90 -35.68 -16.99
C HIS A 265 -11.14 -36.41 -16.47
N GLN A 266 -12.06 -35.70 -15.81
CA GLN A 266 -13.29 -36.27 -15.30
C GLN A 266 -14.31 -36.54 -16.42
N GLU A 267 -14.35 -35.69 -17.47
CA GLU A 267 -15.19 -35.91 -18.67
C GLU A 267 -14.68 -37.08 -19.53
N ARG A 268 -13.41 -37.42 -19.51
CA ARG A 268 -12.84 -38.57 -20.25
C ARG A 268 -12.97 -39.92 -19.53
N GLY A 269 -13.43 -39.93 -18.30
CA GLY A 269 -13.55 -41.10 -17.45
C GLY A 269 -14.94 -41.75 -17.38
N LEU A 270 -15.93 -41.31 -18.17
CA LEU A 270 -17.25 -41.95 -18.25
C LEU A 270 -17.15 -43.20 -19.13
N PRO A 271 -17.48 -44.40 -18.65
CA PRO A 271 -17.55 -45.60 -19.48
C PRO A 271 -18.72 -45.49 -20.43
N ASP A 272 -18.44 -45.76 -21.72
CA ASP A 272 -19.40 -45.87 -22.79
C ASP A 272 -20.37 -47.02 -22.50
N SER A 273 -21.46 -46.78 -21.80
CA SER A 273 -22.52 -47.73 -21.58
C SER A 273 -23.48 -47.70 -22.76
N ARG A 274 -23.14 -48.46 -23.81
CA ARG A 274 -24.11 -48.87 -24.81
C ARG A 274 -24.88 -50.06 -24.25
N PRO A 275 -26.20 -50.01 -24.17
CA PRO A 275 -26.98 -51.22 -23.97
C PRO A 275 -27.15 -51.94 -25.32
N ASP A 276 -26.78 -53.22 -25.38
CA ASP A 276 -27.10 -54.13 -26.44
C ASP A 276 -28.60 -54.22 -26.62
N ALA A 277 -29.08 -53.87 -27.81
CA ALA A 277 -30.49 -54.05 -28.22
C ALA A 277 -30.61 -55.38 -28.95
N GLU A 278 -31.20 -56.34 -28.29
CA GLU A 278 -31.70 -57.56 -28.90
C GLU A 278 -32.85 -57.26 -29.89
N ARG A 279 -32.75 -58.02 -30.97
CA ARG A 279 -33.75 -58.15 -32.05
C ARG A 279 -35.14 -58.49 -31.53
N ASN A 280 -36.18 -57.86 -32.07
CA ASN A 280 -37.29 -58.67 -32.64
C ASN A 280 -38.08 -57.94 -33.71
N ALA A 281 -38.55 -58.75 -34.66
CA ALA A 281 -39.15 -58.38 -35.93
C ALA A 281 -40.63 -58.06 -35.81
N GLY A 282 -41.13 -57.33 -36.80
CA GLY A 282 -42.52 -57.57 -37.28
C GLY A 282 -43.39 -56.30 -37.49
N GLY A 283 -43.70 -56.05 -38.75
CA GLY A 283 -45.02 -55.53 -39.14
C GLY A 283 -45.12 -54.11 -39.66
N ARG A 284 -45.05 -53.96 -40.98
CA ARG A 284 -45.94 -53.21 -41.95
C ARG A 284 -46.87 -52.12 -41.37
N GLU A 285 -46.85 -50.94 -41.88
CA GLU A 285 -47.59 -50.35 -43.01
C GLU A 285 -47.43 -48.83 -43.06
N THR A 286 -47.23 -48.31 -44.25
CA THR A 286 -47.29 -46.89 -44.70
C THR A 286 -48.71 -46.55 -45.09
N PRO A 287 -49.13 -45.34 -45.61
CA PRO A 287 -48.54 -43.98 -45.57
C PRO A 287 -49.62 -42.87 -45.34
N GLY A 288 -49.21 -41.61 -45.34
CA GLY A 288 -50.11 -40.44 -45.47
C GLY A 288 -49.42 -39.14 -45.20
N GLN A 289 -48.94 -38.56 -46.13
CA GLN A 289 -49.08 -37.32 -46.89
C GLN A 289 -49.55 -36.08 -46.13
N VAL A 290 -48.69 -35.02 -46.23
CA VAL A 290 -48.91 -33.70 -46.86
C VAL A 290 -49.35 -32.52 -45.99
N ARG A 291 -48.53 -31.46 -46.03
CA ARG A 291 -48.58 -30.02 -46.31
C ARG A 291 -48.00 -29.17 -45.20
N GLU A 292 -46.88 -28.53 -45.47
CA GLU A 292 -46.66 -27.17 -46.02
C GLU A 292 -47.58 -26.08 -45.45
N THR A 293 -46.99 -25.13 -44.76
CA THR A 293 -47.04 -23.69 -45.12
C THR A 293 -46.04 -22.83 -44.33
N ALA A 294 -45.33 -22.06 -45.12
CA ALA A 294 -44.48 -20.93 -44.73
C ALA A 294 -45.36 -19.70 -44.40
N GLN A 295 -44.77 -18.79 -43.67
CA GLN A 295 -44.86 -17.30 -43.82
C GLN A 295 -44.17 -16.63 -42.63
N GLU A 296 -43.04 -16.02 -42.86
CA GLU A 296 -42.78 -14.59 -43.18
C GLU A 296 -42.77 -13.65 -41.96
N LEU A 297 -41.63 -13.06 -41.82
CA LEU A 297 -41.34 -11.82 -41.07
C LEU A 297 -42.17 -10.63 -41.56
N PRO A 298 -42.31 -9.56 -40.76
CA PRO A 298 -41.53 -8.39 -41.15
C PRO A 298 -40.84 -7.62 -40.04
N SER A 299 -39.80 -6.99 -40.47
CA SER A 299 -39.00 -5.88 -40.05
C SER A 299 -39.79 -4.58 -39.77
N GLY A 300 -39.16 -3.67 -38.98
CA GLY A 300 -39.47 -2.23 -38.87
C GLY A 300 -39.19 -1.69 -37.49
N ALA A 301 -38.09 -1.10 -37.28
CA ALA A 301 -37.69 0.33 -37.31
C ALA A 301 -38.56 1.29 -36.47
N GLN A 302 -38.03 1.76 -35.39
CA GLN A 302 -37.67 3.15 -35.08
C GLN A 302 -36.91 3.20 -33.73
#